data_3e90cae1eab1eb9c1c65a4f3ff7db346
#
_entry.id   3e90cae1eab1eb9c1c65a4f3ff7db346
#
_cell.length_a   1.000
_cell.length_b   1.000
_cell.length_c   1.000
_cell.angle_alpha   90.00
_cell.angle_beta   90.00
_cell.angle_gamma   90.00
#
_symmetry.space_group_name_H-M   'P 1'
#
loop_
_entity.id
_entity.type
_entity.pdbx_description
1 polymer ?
#
loop_
_entity_poly.entity_id
_entity_poly.type
_entity_poly.pdbx_seq_one_letter_code
_entity_poly.pdbx_strand_id
1 'polypeptide(L)'
;MSDTLDFLEQRHPLQREADLMSALPQLIARAQGAQGWARILHGVAAGEIRDRAALAQLPLTRKSDLHGLQARQPPLGALNTTPHRQLRRLYVSPGPIFDPEGYGQDWWRFARPMRALGLRAGDLIQNCFAYHFTPAAFMVEGAASKLGCAVIPAGIGQTELQVQAMSALRPDAYVGTPSFLKIIIEKAREMGADIGTVQRALLSAEALPPSLRQWFHDNGVPHVLQLYASADVGNIAYESLSDGRLNPGMILDEDLILEIVRPGSGDPVAAGEVGEVVLTSFNPDYPLIRFATGDLSAVLEGVSPCGRTNTRIKGWMGRADQVTKVRGMFVHPSQLAEVLKRHPQVLKARLVVSGAMASDVMTLHCETQGAPASVAEQVADSLRDVTKLRGEVLLVAPGSLPNDGKVIEDARKYE
;
A
#
# COMPACT_ATOMS: atom_id res chain seq x y z
N MET A 1 15.42 10.22 -24.88
CA MET A 1 15.92 10.29 -23.49
C MET A 1 15.51 9.02 -22.77
N SER A 2 16.33 8.45 -21.90
CA SER A 2 16.01 7.25 -21.14
C SER A 2 14.76 7.48 -20.28
N ASP A 3 13.79 6.54 -20.31
CA ASP A 3 12.60 6.56 -19.44
C ASP A 3 12.90 6.06 -18.02
N THR A 4 14.14 5.70 -17.74
CA THR A 4 14.62 5.30 -16.42
C THR A 4 15.16 6.48 -15.62
N LEU A 5 15.11 6.38 -14.29
CA LEU A 5 15.68 7.37 -13.39
C LEU A 5 17.20 7.28 -13.38
N ASP A 6 17.72 6.06 -13.33
CA ASP A 6 19.15 5.74 -13.31
C ASP A 6 19.43 4.37 -13.97
N PHE A 7 20.71 4.00 -14.04
CA PHE A 7 21.16 2.75 -14.66
C PHE A 7 20.76 1.50 -13.85
N LEU A 8 20.45 1.62 -12.57
CA LEU A 8 20.08 0.49 -11.72
C LEU A 8 18.84 -0.22 -12.25
N GLU A 9 17.90 0.53 -12.82
CA GLU A 9 16.67 -0.04 -13.37
C GLU A 9 16.90 -0.98 -14.57
N GLN A 10 18.08 -0.88 -15.23
CA GLN A 10 18.44 -1.67 -16.42
C GLN A 10 19.65 -2.58 -16.19
N ARG A 11 20.20 -2.64 -14.97
CA ARG A 11 21.32 -3.54 -14.66
C ARG A 11 20.90 -5.01 -14.84
N HIS A 12 21.87 -5.84 -15.20
CA HIS A 12 21.62 -7.27 -15.41
C HIS A 12 21.01 -7.91 -14.13
N PRO A 13 19.96 -8.76 -14.23
CA PRO A 13 19.31 -9.36 -13.07
C PRO A 13 20.26 -10.10 -12.12
N LEU A 14 21.21 -10.86 -12.66
CA LEU A 14 22.22 -11.55 -11.83
C LEU A 14 23.15 -10.59 -11.09
N GLN A 15 23.48 -9.46 -11.69
CA GLN A 15 24.27 -8.42 -11.02
C GLN A 15 23.47 -7.77 -9.90
N ARG A 16 22.18 -7.46 -10.14
CA ARG A 16 21.27 -6.94 -9.10
C ARG A 16 21.19 -7.88 -7.91
N GLU A 17 20.99 -9.18 -8.19
CA GLU A 17 20.94 -10.19 -7.12
C GLU A 17 22.24 -10.25 -6.33
N ALA A 18 23.38 -10.28 -7.01
CA ALA A 18 24.70 -10.29 -6.38
C ALA A 18 24.92 -9.03 -5.50
N ASP A 19 24.56 -7.85 -6.01
CA ASP A 19 24.68 -6.58 -5.28
C ASP A 19 23.82 -6.60 -3.99
N LEU A 20 22.54 -7.00 -4.09
CA LEU A 20 21.64 -7.07 -2.96
C LEU A 20 22.10 -8.10 -1.92
N MET A 21 22.49 -9.31 -2.36
CA MET A 21 22.97 -10.36 -1.45
C MET A 21 24.29 -9.96 -0.78
N SER A 22 25.19 -9.29 -1.49
CA SER A 22 26.45 -8.80 -0.90
C SER A 22 26.25 -7.70 0.14
N ALA A 23 25.18 -6.93 0.03
CA ALA A 23 24.82 -5.86 0.98
C ALA A 23 24.06 -6.36 2.23
N LEU A 24 23.48 -7.58 2.18
CA LEU A 24 22.69 -8.16 3.29
C LEU A 24 23.44 -8.22 4.62
N PRO A 25 24.69 -8.73 4.71
CA PRO A 25 25.40 -8.82 5.98
C PRO A 25 25.53 -7.46 6.68
N GLN A 26 25.80 -6.42 5.90
CA GLN A 26 25.93 -5.06 6.44
C GLN A 26 24.57 -4.50 6.89
N LEU A 27 23.51 -4.77 6.15
CA LEU A 27 22.14 -4.39 6.54
C LEU A 27 21.75 -5.05 7.87
N ILE A 28 21.96 -6.38 8.01
CA ILE A 28 21.65 -7.13 9.22
C ILE A 28 22.46 -6.61 10.41
N ALA A 29 23.78 -6.42 10.24
CA ALA A 29 24.65 -5.88 11.29
C ALA A 29 24.20 -4.47 11.73
N ARG A 30 23.83 -3.60 10.78
CA ARG A 30 23.29 -2.27 11.07
C ARG A 30 22.00 -2.36 11.87
N ALA A 31 21.05 -3.21 11.43
CA ALA A 31 19.79 -3.42 12.11
C ALA A 31 20.00 -3.90 13.56
N GLN A 32 20.91 -4.86 13.79
CA GLN A 32 21.24 -5.35 15.11
C GLN A 32 21.80 -4.25 16.06
N GLY A 33 22.24 -3.12 15.55
CA GLY A 33 22.55 -1.93 16.33
C GLY A 33 21.33 -1.28 16.99
N ALA A 34 20.12 -1.53 16.51
CA ALA A 34 18.87 -1.07 17.10
C ALA A 34 18.31 -2.12 18.07
N GLN A 35 17.89 -1.70 19.27
CA GLN A 35 17.47 -2.62 20.34
C GLN A 35 16.33 -3.55 19.95
N GLY A 36 15.37 -3.08 19.14
CA GLY A 36 14.26 -3.89 18.64
C GLY A 36 14.75 -5.02 17.77
N TRP A 37 15.61 -4.70 16.80
CA TRP A 37 16.21 -5.68 15.90
C TRP A 37 17.20 -6.60 16.62
N ALA A 38 17.97 -6.12 17.59
CA ALA A 38 18.88 -6.95 18.39
C ALA A 38 18.13 -8.08 19.11
N ARG A 39 16.88 -7.84 19.52
CA ARG A 39 16.03 -8.88 20.12
C ARG A 39 15.45 -9.83 19.07
N ILE A 40 14.92 -9.29 17.97
CA ILE A 40 14.30 -10.09 16.90
C ILE A 40 15.35 -10.99 16.23
N LEU A 41 16.55 -10.47 16.02
CA LEU A 41 17.67 -11.15 15.37
C LEU A 41 18.69 -11.73 16.38
N HIS A 42 18.24 -12.01 17.61
CA HIS A 42 19.12 -12.58 18.62
C HIS A 42 19.72 -13.91 18.14
N GLY A 43 21.03 -14.05 18.28
CA GLY A 43 21.77 -15.24 17.85
C GLY A 43 22.04 -15.33 16.34
N VAL A 44 21.58 -14.38 15.53
CA VAL A 44 21.87 -14.32 14.10
C VAL A 44 23.28 -13.77 13.87
N ALA A 45 24.13 -14.54 13.18
CA ALA A 45 25.42 -14.09 12.70
C ALA A 45 25.25 -13.32 11.39
N ALA A 46 25.28 -11.99 11.43
CA ALA A 46 25.01 -11.13 10.26
C ALA A 46 25.88 -11.51 9.04
N GLY A 47 27.15 -11.89 9.28
CA GLY A 47 28.08 -12.28 8.21
C GLY A 47 27.71 -13.56 7.46
N GLU A 48 26.79 -14.36 7.97
CA GLU A 48 26.31 -15.60 7.35
C GLU A 48 25.09 -15.39 6.45
N ILE A 49 24.40 -14.23 6.55
CA ILE A 49 23.21 -13.94 5.75
C ILE A 49 23.63 -13.35 4.40
N ARG A 50 23.98 -14.22 3.44
CA ARG A 50 24.57 -13.83 2.14
C ARG A 50 23.78 -14.29 0.92
N ASP A 51 22.67 -14.99 1.13
CA ASP A 51 21.80 -15.49 0.07
C ASP A 51 20.36 -15.57 0.53
N ARG A 52 19.46 -15.89 -0.41
CA ARG A 52 18.03 -16.00 -0.15
C ARG A 52 17.66 -17.12 0.82
N ALA A 53 18.43 -18.22 0.80
CA ALA A 53 18.16 -19.35 1.69
C ALA A 53 18.45 -18.99 3.15
N ALA A 54 19.56 -18.31 3.41
CA ALA A 54 19.90 -17.79 4.74
C ALA A 54 18.91 -16.69 5.17
N LEU A 55 18.54 -15.77 4.26
CA LEU A 55 17.54 -14.73 4.54
C LEU A 55 16.20 -15.37 4.94
N ALA A 56 15.75 -16.40 4.23
CA ALA A 56 14.49 -17.08 4.49
C ALA A 56 14.40 -17.77 5.86
N GLN A 57 15.53 -18.02 6.52
CA GLN A 57 15.58 -18.57 7.89
C GLN A 57 15.38 -17.51 8.98
N LEU A 58 15.47 -16.22 8.64
CA LEU A 58 15.24 -15.16 9.62
C LEU A 58 13.76 -15.05 9.98
N PRO A 59 13.43 -14.61 11.21
CA PRO A 59 12.05 -14.44 11.62
C PRO A 59 11.34 -13.39 10.76
N LEU A 60 10.04 -13.61 10.52
CA LEU A 60 9.18 -12.59 9.91
C LEU A 60 8.84 -11.49 10.93
N THR A 61 8.92 -10.24 10.48
CA THR A 61 8.32 -9.09 11.16
C THR A 61 7.03 -8.73 10.45
N ARG A 62 5.92 -8.74 11.15
CA ARG A 62 4.61 -8.49 10.53
C ARG A 62 4.17 -7.03 10.75
N LYS A 63 3.53 -6.47 9.74
CA LYS A 63 2.91 -5.14 9.87
C LYS A 63 1.91 -5.09 11.01
N SER A 64 1.15 -6.16 11.23
CA SER A 64 0.21 -6.31 12.35
C SER A 64 0.88 -6.21 13.73
N ASP A 65 2.16 -6.54 13.84
CA ASP A 65 2.89 -6.54 15.11
C ASP A 65 3.45 -5.17 15.47
N LEU A 66 3.57 -4.26 14.48
CA LEU A 66 4.17 -2.94 14.68
C LEU A 66 3.49 -2.14 15.77
N HIS A 67 2.16 -2.12 15.82
CA HIS A 67 1.42 -1.42 16.86
C HIS A 67 1.85 -1.88 18.26
N GLY A 68 1.95 -3.19 18.49
CA GLY A 68 2.39 -3.75 19.76
C GLY A 68 3.87 -3.48 20.07
N LEU A 69 4.75 -3.51 19.06
CA LEU A 69 6.17 -3.18 19.21
C LEU A 69 6.36 -1.71 19.58
N GLN A 70 5.66 -0.82 18.89
CA GLN A 70 5.73 0.63 19.12
C GLN A 70 5.11 1.05 20.44
N ALA A 71 4.04 0.39 20.89
CA ALA A 71 3.47 0.62 22.22
C ALA A 71 4.42 0.23 23.35
N ARG A 72 5.17 -0.87 23.18
CA ARG A 72 6.17 -1.31 24.16
C ARG A 72 7.43 -0.45 24.18
N GLN A 73 7.84 0.08 23.03
CA GLN A 73 9.02 0.94 22.86
C GLN A 73 8.73 2.11 21.91
N PRO A 74 8.07 3.16 22.41
CA PRO A 74 7.75 4.34 21.61
C PRO A 74 9.01 5.09 21.13
N PRO A 75 8.92 5.77 19.97
CA PRO A 75 7.77 5.77 19.05
C PRO A 75 7.79 4.65 18.01
N LEU A 76 8.95 4.05 17.68
CA LEU A 76 9.20 3.21 16.51
C LEU A 76 9.51 1.74 16.85
N GLY A 77 9.17 1.27 18.04
CA GLY A 77 9.45 -0.11 18.47
C GLY A 77 10.94 -0.41 18.68
N ALA A 78 11.79 0.63 18.74
CA ALA A 78 13.24 0.55 18.69
C ALA A 78 13.77 -0.22 17.46
N LEU A 79 13.07 -0.14 16.33
CA LEU A 79 13.49 -0.70 15.04
C LEU A 79 14.32 0.28 14.21
N ASN A 80 14.31 1.57 14.57
CA ASN A 80 15.07 2.62 13.90
C ASN A 80 16.56 2.58 14.28
N THR A 81 17.43 2.69 13.28
CA THR A 81 18.89 2.81 13.46
C THR A 81 19.32 4.25 13.67
N THR A 82 18.59 5.20 13.12
CA THR A 82 18.76 6.63 13.39
C THR A 82 17.87 7.04 14.56
N PRO A 83 18.39 7.73 15.61
CA PRO A 83 17.56 8.20 16.70
C PRO A 83 16.36 9.02 16.21
N HIS A 84 15.17 8.76 16.74
CA HIS A 84 13.92 9.38 16.22
C HIS A 84 13.93 10.91 16.21
N ARG A 85 14.68 11.56 17.12
CA ARG A 85 14.85 13.02 17.16
C ARG A 85 15.81 13.57 16.10
N GLN A 86 16.53 12.69 15.40
CA GLN A 86 17.40 13.03 14.27
C GLN A 86 16.73 12.69 12.93
N LEU A 87 15.51 12.19 12.94
CA LEU A 87 14.71 11.99 11.74
C LEU A 87 14.05 13.31 11.31
N ARG A 88 13.72 13.40 10.02
CA ARG A 88 13.12 14.59 9.43
C ARG A 88 11.69 14.78 9.88
N ARG A 89 10.90 13.67 9.90
CA ARG A 89 9.48 13.64 10.28
C ARG A 89 9.11 12.31 10.92
N LEU A 90 8.06 12.34 11.71
CA LEU A 90 7.34 11.17 12.20
C LEU A 90 5.89 11.28 11.79
N TYR A 91 5.35 10.23 11.22
CA TYR A 91 3.98 10.15 10.75
C TYR A 91 3.15 9.22 11.60
N VAL A 92 1.83 9.32 11.44
CA VAL A 92 0.84 8.46 12.09
C VAL A 92 -0.06 7.89 11.00
N SER A 93 0.15 6.66 10.63
CA SER A 93 -0.74 5.94 9.72
C SER A 93 -1.87 5.23 10.49
N PRO A 94 -2.99 4.88 9.79
CA PRO A 94 -4.07 4.17 10.44
C PRO A 94 -3.61 2.85 11.08
N GLY A 95 -3.98 2.70 12.40
CA GLY A 95 -3.58 1.55 13.18
C GLY A 95 -3.59 1.78 14.70
N PRO A 96 -3.11 2.85 15.37
CA PRO A 96 -2.12 3.77 14.81
C PRO A 96 -0.72 3.11 14.71
N ILE A 97 -0.05 3.35 13.59
CA ILE A 97 1.35 2.95 13.36
C ILE A 97 2.16 4.22 13.11
N PHE A 98 3.35 4.31 13.69
CA PHE A 98 4.25 5.44 13.53
C PHE A 98 5.31 5.10 12.49
N ASP A 99 5.43 5.97 11.48
CA ASP A 99 6.33 5.79 10.36
C ASP A 99 7.36 6.93 10.33
N PRO A 100 8.66 6.64 10.19
CA PRO A 100 9.71 7.65 10.14
C PRO A 100 9.99 8.13 8.72
N GLU A 101 10.57 9.33 8.61
CA GLU A 101 11.24 9.83 7.42
C GLU A 101 12.61 10.40 7.78
N GLY A 102 13.65 9.94 7.09
CA GLY A 102 14.99 10.50 7.19
C GLY A 102 15.22 11.70 6.27
N TYR A 103 16.43 12.26 6.30
CA TYR A 103 16.80 13.44 5.50
C TYR A 103 17.23 13.12 4.06
N GLY A 104 17.21 11.85 3.63
CA GLY A 104 17.57 11.46 2.26
C GLY A 104 16.67 12.13 1.22
N GLN A 105 17.27 12.48 0.08
CA GLN A 105 16.51 12.94 -1.07
C GLN A 105 15.67 11.79 -1.63
N ASP A 106 14.35 12.01 -1.83
CA ASP A 106 13.42 10.95 -2.25
C ASP A 106 13.52 9.69 -1.37
N TRP A 107 13.53 9.90 -0.06
CA TRP A 107 13.73 8.85 0.95
C TRP A 107 12.78 7.64 0.77
N TRP A 108 11.56 7.90 0.22
CA TRP A 108 10.53 6.92 -0.05
C TRP A 108 10.61 6.29 -1.45
N ARG A 109 11.56 6.73 -2.30
CA ARG A 109 11.85 6.20 -3.66
C ARG A 109 10.70 6.35 -4.67
N PHE A 110 9.90 7.40 -4.54
CA PHE A 110 8.78 7.69 -5.45
C PHE A 110 9.21 8.30 -6.78
N ALA A 111 10.44 8.76 -6.92
CA ALA A 111 10.93 9.32 -8.18
C ALA A 111 10.95 8.30 -9.33
N ARG A 112 11.16 6.99 -9.06
CA ARG A 112 11.12 5.94 -10.08
C ARG A 112 9.75 5.80 -10.73
N PRO A 113 8.63 5.57 -9.99
CA PRO A 113 7.31 5.53 -10.58
C PRO A 113 6.89 6.84 -11.25
N MET A 114 7.25 8.00 -10.69
CA MET A 114 6.99 9.29 -11.32
C MET A 114 7.75 9.45 -12.64
N ARG A 115 9.00 9.02 -12.70
CA ARG A 115 9.78 8.97 -13.93
C ARG A 115 9.20 8.00 -14.95
N ALA A 116 8.73 6.83 -14.53
CA ALA A 116 8.06 5.83 -15.38
C ALA A 116 6.74 6.37 -15.98
N LEU A 117 6.03 7.23 -15.27
CA LEU A 117 4.87 7.96 -15.77
C LEU A 117 5.25 9.05 -16.82
N GLY A 118 6.52 9.34 -16.98
CA GLY A 118 7.00 10.34 -17.91
C GLY A 118 7.22 11.73 -17.30
N LEU A 119 7.17 11.88 -15.96
CA LEU A 119 7.44 13.17 -15.33
C LEU A 119 8.91 13.59 -15.44
N ARG A 120 9.13 14.87 -15.66
CA ARG A 120 10.44 15.49 -15.96
C ARG A 120 10.55 16.83 -15.23
N ALA A 121 11.77 17.35 -15.17
CA ALA A 121 12.01 18.70 -14.65
C ALA A 121 11.17 19.74 -15.39
N GLY A 122 10.52 20.61 -14.63
CA GLY A 122 9.62 21.63 -15.14
C GLY A 122 8.15 21.23 -15.19
N ASP A 123 7.80 19.92 -15.04
CA ASP A 123 6.40 19.50 -14.93
C ASP A 123 5.77 19.99 -13.61
N LEU A 124 4.48 20.31 -13.65
CA LEU A 124 3.68 20.71 -12.50
C LEU A 124 2.74 19.58 -12.09
N ILE A 125 2.74 19.21 -10.81
CA ILE A 125 1.98 18.07 -10.27
C ILE A 125 0.93 18.57 -9.29
N GLN A 126 -0.33 18.17 -9.45
CA GLN A 126 -1.32 18.33 -8.40
C GLN A 126 -1.29 17.12 -7.47
N ASN A 127 -0.80 17.33 -6.25
CA ASN A 127 -0.69 16.30 -5.23
C ASN A 127 -1.93 16.30 -4.34
N CYS A 128 -2.75 15.26 -4.49
CA CYS A 128 -4.01 15.09 -3.79
C CYS A 128 -3.96 14.02 -2.68
N PHE A 129 -2.78 13.64 -2.20
CA PHE A 129 -2.66 12.89 -0.96
C PHE A 129 -2.76 13.80 0.26
N ALA A 130 -3.20 13.24 1.39
CA ALA A 130 -3.35 13.97 2.65
C ALA A 130 -1.99 14.43 3.19
N TYR A 131 -1.91 15.70 3.59
CA TYR A 131 -0.76 16.29 4.28
C TYR A 131 -0.86 16.17 5.81
N HIS A 132 -1.98 15.60 6.32
CA HIS A 132 -2.24 15.48 7.75
C HIS A 132 -1.84 14.08 8.24
N PHE A 133 -0.85 14.03 9.12
CA PHE A 133 -0.33 12.86 9.81
C PHE A 133 0.29 11.76 8.93
N THR A 134 -0.20 11.52 7.72
CA THR A 134 0.26 10.43 6.85
C THR A 134 1.40 10.83 5.91
N PRO A 135 2.28 9.92 5.49
CA PRO A 135 3.48 10.27 4.72
C PRO A 135 3.22 10.48 3.23
N ALA A 136 2.09 9.99 2.66
CA ALA A 136 1.92 9.86 1.21
C ALA A 136 2.16 11.16 0.42
N ALA A 137 1.65 12.30 0.91
CA ALA A 137 1.87 13.59 0.25
C ALA A 137 3.36 13.97 0.24
N PHE A 138 4.08 13.71 1.33
CA PHE A 138 5.50 14.02 1.46
C PHE A 138 6.39 13.07 0.65
N MET A 139 5.93 11.84 0.38
CA MET A 139 6.58 10.92 -0.56
C MET A 139 6.61 11.53 -1.97
N VAL A 140 5.49 12.12 -2.41
CA VAL A 140 5.38 12.83 -3.69
C VAL A 140 6.26 14.07 -3.70
N GLU A 141 6.27 14.88 -2.64
CA GLU A 141 7.11 16.07 -2.51
C GLU A 141 8.61 15.75 -2.65
N GLY A 142 9.08 14.70 -1.96
CA GLY A 142 10.47 14.26 -2.03
C GLY A 142 10.87 13.84 -3.44
N ALA A 143 10.02 13.10 -4.12
CA ALA A 143 10.24 12.65 -5.49
C ALA A 143 10.17 13.80 -6.50
N ALA A 144 9.19 14.70 -6.37
CA ALA A 144 9.06 15.89 -7.21
C ALA A 144 10.31 16.78 -7.11
N SER A 145 10.80 17.01 -5.90
CA SER A 145 12.05 17.75 -5.67
C SER A 145 13.24 17.10 -6.37
N LYS A 146 13.37 15.76 -6.30
CA LYS A 146 14.44 15.01 -6.98
C LYS A 146 14.35 15.10 -8.49
N LEU A 147 13.15 15.10 -9.05
CA LEU A 147 12.92 15.19 -10.49
C LEU A 147 12.97 16.62 -11.04
N GLY A 148 12.91 17.63 -10.17
CA GLY A 148 12.81 19.04 -10.58
C GLY A 148 11.40 19.44 -11.01
N CYS A 149 10.37 18.79 -10.49
CA CYS A 149 8.97 19.10 -10.70
C CYS A 149 8.47 20.10 -9.65
N ALA A 150 7.54 20.97 -10.04
CA ALA A 150 6.78 21.79 -9.11
C ALA A 150 5.54 21.04 -8.60
N VAL A 151 5.07 21.39 -7.40
CA VAL A 151 3.92 20.73 -6.76
C VAL A 151 2.88 21.74 -6.32
N ILE A 152 1.63 21.46 -6.64
CA ILE A 152 0.46 22.08 -6.01
C ILE A 152 0.10 21.21 -4.81
N PRO A 153 0.30 21.65 -3.55
CA PRO A 153 0.04 20.85 -2.35
C PRO A 153 -1.46 20.86 -2.02
N ALA A 154 -2.26 20.28 -2.91
CA ALA A 154 -3.70 20.40 -2.91
C ALA A 154 -4.40 19.57 -1.80
N GLY A 155 -3.80 18.43 -1.43
CA GLY A 155 -4.37 17.57 -0.39
C GLY A 155 -5.70 16.93 -0.79
N ILE A 156 -6.46 16.51 0.22
CA ILE A 156 -7.75 15.83 0.04
C ILE A 156 -8.94 16.81 0.21
N GLY A 157 -10.08 16.43 -0.35
CA GLY A 157 -11.34 17.21 -0.20
C GLY A 157 -11.37 18.48 -1.05
N GLN A 158 -12.24 19.41 -0.68
CA GLN A 158 -12.41 20.73 -1.33
C GLN A 158 -12.52 20.66 -2.86
N THR A 159 -13.34 19.75 -3.38
CA THR A 159 -13.37 19.33 -4.79
C THR A 159 -13.50 20.52 -5.77
N GLU A 160 -14.31 21.54 -5.45
CA GLU A 160 -14.45 22.74 -6.30
C GLU A 160 -13.15 23.55 -6.38
N LEU A 161 -12.46 23.71 -5.24
CA LEU A 161 -11.17 24.40 -5.22
C LEU A 161 -10.10 23.60 -5.97
N GLN A 162 -10.14 22.25 -5.91
CA GLN A 162 -9.28 21.38 -6.70
C GLN A 162 -9.44 21.66 -8.19
N VAL A 163 -10.70 21.71 -8.68
CA VAL A 163 -11.01 22.01 -10.08
C VAL A 163 -10.56 23.41 -10.47
N GLN A 164 -10.83 24.43 -9.63
CA GLN A 164 -10.39 25.80 -9.87
C GLN A 164 -8.86 25.91 -9.97
N ALA A 165 -8.14 25.24 -9.06
CA ALA A 165 -6.68 25.20 -9.09
C ALA A 165 -6.16 24.50 -10.35
N MET A 166 -6.71 23.37 -10.76
CA MET A 166 -6.35 22.68 -12.00
C MET A 166 -6.58 23.54 -13.22
N SER A 167 -7.72 24.20 -13.32
CA SER A 167 -8.05 25.05 -14.44
C SER A 167 -7.14 26.29 -14.54
N ALA A 168 -6.80 26.89 -13.38
CA ALA A 168 -5.98 28.09 -13.32
C ALA A 168 -4.48 27.84 -13.45
N LEU A 169 -3.97 26.80 -12.76
CA LEU A 169 -2.52 26.51 -12.67
C LEU A 169 -2.07 25.50 -13.73
N ARG A 170 -3.01 24.79 -14.36
CA ARG A 170 -2.79 23.90 -15.51
C ARG A 170 -1.72 22.82 -15.23
N PRO A 171 -1.85 21.97 -14.19
CA PRO A 171 -0.87 20.92 -13.91
C PRO A 171 -0.80 19.89 -15.04
N ASP A 172 0.40 19.29 -15.20
CA ASP A 172 0.67 18.24 -16.17
C ASP A 172 0.23 16.86 -15.70
N ALA A 173 0.21 16.69 -14.38
CA ALA A 173 -0.11 15.40 -13.76
C ALA A 173 -0.89 15.53 -12.45
N TYR A 174 -1.65 14.47 -12.18
CA TYR A 174 -2.30 14.23 -10.91
C TYR A 174 -1.58 13.10 -10.15
N VAL A 175 -1.43 13.24 -8.83
CA VAL A 175 -0.99 12.16 -7.95
C VAL A 175 -1.94 12.05 -6.77
N GLY A 176 -2.54 10.88 -6.57
CA GLY A 176 -3.56 10.68 -5.52
C GLY A 176 -4.28 9.34 -5.64
N THR A 177 -5.52 9.28 -5.11
CA THR A 177 -6.34 8.08 -5.21
C THR A 177 -7.18 8.07 -6.48
N PRO A 178 -7.50 6.87 -7.02
CA PRO A 178 -8.37 6.75 -8.20
C PRO A 178 -9.75 7.37 -8.00
N SER A 179 -10.38 7.08 -6.86
CA SER A 179 -11.73 7.56 -6.56
C SER A 179 -11.80 9.09 -6.55
N PHE A 180 -10.79 9.76 -5.97
CA PHE A 180 -10.78 11.21 -5.88
C PHE A 180 -10.51 11.89 -7.23
N LEU A 181 -9.64 11.31 -8.08
CA LEU A 181 -9.46 11.80 -9.45
C LEU A 181 -10.78 11.73 -10.23
N LYS A 182 -11.52 10.63 -10.10
CA LYS A 182 -12.84 10.48 -10.75
C LYS A 182 -13.79 11.61 -10.30
N ILE A 183 -13.90 11.84 -9.00
CA ILE A 183 -14.75 12.91 -8.43
C ILE A 183 -14.34 14.28 -8.96
N ILE A 184 -13.04 14.58 -9.07
CA ILE A 184 -12.54 15.85 -9.61
C ILE A 184 -12.94 16.02 -11.09
N ILE A 185 -12.79 14.98 -11.92
CA ILE A 185 -13.16 15.04 -13.34
C ILE A 185 -14.67 15.25 -13.50
N GLU A 186 -15.49 14.54 -12.73
CA GLU A 186 -16.95 14.70 -12.73
C GLU A 186 -17.35 16.12 -12.31
N LYS A 187 -16.73 16.65 -11.27
CA LYS A 187 -16.96 18.03 -10.80
C LYS A 187 -16.52 19.09 -11.82
N ALA A 188 -15.39 18.87 -12.49
CA ALA A 188 -14.93 19.78 -13.56
C ALA A 188 -15.94 19.89 -14.70
N ARG A 189 -16.58 18.77 -15.09
CA ARG A 189 -17.65 18.76 -16.09
C ARG A 189 -18.89 19.52 -15.59
N GLU A 190 -19.31 19.28 -14.35
CA GLU A 190 -20.43 19.99 -13.73
C GLU A 190 -20.19 21.51 -13.73
N MET A 191 -18.96 21.94 -13.45
CA MET A 191 -18.56 23.35 -13.40
C MET A 191 -18.27 23.94 -14.79
N GLY A 192 -18.22 23.14 -15.85
CA GLY A 192 -17.77 23.56 -17.20
C GLY A 192 -16.31 24.03 -17.23
N ALA A 193 -15.46 23.52 -16.32
CA ALA A 193 -14.07 23.90 -16.17
C ALA A 193 -13.14 23.02 -17.02
N ASP A 194 -12.14 23.64 -17.66
CA ASP A 194 -11.11 22.93 -18.43
C ASP A 194 -9.96 22.50 -17.50
N ILE A 195 -9.80 21.18 -17.37
CA ILE A 195 -8.67 20.55 -16.68
C ILE A 195 -7.85 19.64 -17.64
N GLY A 196 -7.98 19.86 -18.94
CA GLY A 196 -7.42 19.00 -20.00
C GLY A 196 -5.88 19.00 -20.08
N THR A 197 -5.16 19.78 -19.25
CA THR A 197 -3.71 19.67 -19.12
C THR A 197 -3.27 18.45 -18.33
N VAL A 198 -4.12 17.91 -17.47
CA VAL A 198 -3.84 16.69 -16.68
C VAL A 198 -3.89 15.47 -17.59
N GLN A 199 -2.77 15.19 -18.26
CA GLN A 199 -2.64 14.06 -19.20
C GLN A 199 -2.10 12.79 -18.53
N ARG A 200 -1.58 12.90 -17.30
CA ARG A 200 -0.87 11.84 -16.60
C ARG A 200 -1.40 11.70 -15.17
N ALA A 201 -1.57 10.46 -14.69
CA ALA A 201 -1.95 10.19 -13.31
C ALA A 201 -1.14 9.05 -12.71
N LEU A 202 -0.57 9.26 -11.51
CA LEU A 202 0.01 8.22 -10.68
C LEU A 202 -0.95 7.95 -9.51
N LEU A 203 -1.52 6.76 -9.50
CA LEU A 203 -2.60 6.39 -8.59
C LEU A 203 -2.15 5.34 -7.58
N SER A 204 -2.54 5.50 -6.32
CA SER A 204 -2.22 4.55 -5.25
C SER A 204 -3.27 4.54 -4.15
N ALA A 205 -3.05 3.70 -3.13
CA ALA A 205 -3.85 3.52 -1.93
C ALA A 205 -5.24 2.88 -2.13
N GLU A 206 -5.71 2.74 -3.36
CA GLU A 206 -6.97 2.08 -3.73
C GLU A 206 -6.74 1.18 -4.94
N ALA A 207 -7.64 0.23 -5.14
CA ALA A 207 -7.64 -0.58 -6.36
C ALA A 207 -7.95 0.27 -7.60
N LEU A 208 -7.32 -0.06 -8.71
CA LEU A 208 -7.58 0.56 -10.01
C LEU A 208 -8.05 -0.54 -10.99
N PRO A 209 -9.36 -0.83 -11.07
CA PRO A 209 -9.86 -1.83 -11.98
C PRO A 209 -9.71 -1.36 -13.45
N PRO A 210 -9.64 -2.31 -14.40
CA PRO A 210 -9.51 -1.99 -15.82
C PRO A 210 -10.60 -1.04 -16.34
N SER A 211 -11.84 -1.21 -15.88
CA SER A 211 -12.96 -0.35 -16.25
C SER A 211 -12.76 1.11 -15.83
N LEU A 212 -12.22 1.36 -14.63
CA LEU A 212 -11.93 2.72 -14.17
C LEU A 212 -10.72 3.32 -14.90
N ARG A 213 -9.71 2.52 -15.22
CA ARG A 213 -8.58 2.95 -16.05
C ARG A 213 -9.05 3.39 -17.43
N GLN A 214 -9.92 2.59 -18.06
CA GLN A 214 -10.52 2.92 -19.34
C GLN A 214 -11.36 4.21 -19.24
N TRP A 215 -12.13 4.34 -18.16
CA TRP A 215 -12.91 5.55 -17.90
C TRP A 215 -12.02 6.80 -17.85
N PHE A 216 -10.84 6.76 -17.18
CA PHE A 216 -9.90 7.87 -17.17
C PHE A 216 -9.38 8.20 -18.56
N HIS A 217 -9.02 7.19 -19.35
CA HIS A 217 -8.59 7.36 -20.72
C HIS A 217 -9.65 8.09 -21.55
N ASP A 218 -10.90 7.62 -21.49
CA ASP A 218 -12.03 8.20 -22.22
C ASP A 218 -12.42 9.60 -21.74
N ASN A 219 -11.91 9.98 -20.55
CA ASN A 219 -12.18 11.28 -19.90
C ASN A 219 -10.97 12.20 -19.88
N GLY A 220 -10.02 11.99 -20.80
CA GLY A 220 -8.92 12.91 -21.06
C GLY A 220 -7.65 12.69 -20.26
N VAL A 221 -7.52 11.58 -19.51
CA VAL A 221 -6.30 11.20 -18.80
C VAL A 221 -5.75 9.89 -19.40
N PRO A 222 -5.02 9.95 -20.52
CA PRO A 222 -4.61 8.75 -21.25
C PRO A 222 -3.49 7.95 -20.57
N HIS A 223 -2.65 8.58 -19.75
CA HIS A 223 -1.49 7.96 -19.15
C HIS A 223 -1.70 7.76 -17.64
N VAL A 224 -2.21 6.59 -17.28
CA VAL A 224 -2.50 6.25 -15.88
C VAL A 224 -1.63 5.08 -15.45
N LEU A 225 -0.82 5.28 -14.41
CA LEU A 225 -0.04 4.24 -13.76
C LEU A 225 -0.49 4.03 -12.32
N GLN A 226 -0.49 2.78 -11.89
CA GLN A 226 -0.72 2.41 -10.50
C GLN A 226 0.60 2.19 -9.78
N LEU A 227 0.65 2.61 -8.53
CA LEU A 227 1.76 2.44 -7.61
C LEU A 227 1.32 1.58 -6.42
N TYR A 228 2.06 0.52 -6.14
CA TYR A 228 1.96 -0.24 -4.89
C TYR A 228 2.98 0.28 -3.91
N ALA A 229 2.50 0.89 -2.84
CA ALA A 229 3.31 1.51 -1.80
C ALA A 229 2.67 1.35 -0.42
N SER A 230 3.47 1.49 0.62
CA SER A 230 3.01 1.54 2.00
C SER A 230 3.72 2.64 2.80
N ALA A 231 3.13 3.05 3.93
CA ALA A 231 3.73 4.04 4.81
C ALA A 231 5.04 3.55 5.44
N ASP A 232 5.17 2.24 5.67
CA ASP A 232 6.34 1.63 6.29
C ASP A 232 7.53 1.51 5.32
N VAL A 233 7.25 1.13 4.07
CA VAL A 233 8.27 0.76 3.07
C VAL A 233 8.52 1.87 2.06
N GLY A 234 7.51 2.67 1.74
CA GLY A 234 7.51 3.59 0.60
C GLY A 234 7.11 2.89 -0.69
N ASN A 235 7.76 3.22 -1.81
CA ASN A 235 7.57 2.52 -3.07
C ASN A 235 7.96 1.05 -2.95
N ILE A 236 7.05 0.17 -3.32
CA ILE A 236 7.27 -1.28 -3.37
C ILE A 236 7.39 -1.71 -4.82
N ALA A 237 6.38 -1.41 -5.63
CA ALA A 237 6.38 -1.74 -7.04
C ALA A 237 5.48 -0.77 -7.82
N TYR A 238 5.73 -0.61 -9.11
CA TYR A 238 5.03 0.35 -9.95
C TYR A 238 4.83 -0.18 -11.36
N GLU A 239 3.74 0.26 -11.98
CA GLU A 239 3.46 0.02 -13.39
C GLU A 239 4.36 0.87 -14.30
N SER A 240 4.45 0.49 -15.56
CA SER A 240 5.24 1.20 -16.58
C SER A 240 4.54 1.17 -17.93
N LEU A 241 4.93 2.08 -18.81
CA LEU A 241 4.44 2.16 -20.19
C LEU A 241 5.56 1.82 -21.18
N SER A 242 5.14 1.29 -22.35
CA SER A 242 5.96 1.19 -23.55
C SER A 242 5.12 1.67 -24.72
N ASP A 243 5.59 2.68 -25.45
CA ASP A 243 4.84 3.27 -26.57
C ASP A 243 3.39 3.65 -26.22
N GLY A 244 3.22 4.22 -25.03
CA GLY A 244 1.91 4.63 -24.49
C GLY A 244 1.01 3.48 -24.02
N ARG A 245 1.46 2.22 -24.07
CA ARG A 245 0.71 1.03 -23.63
C ARG A 245 1.19 0.55 -22.28
N LEU A 246 0.25 0.15 -21.45
CA LEU A 246 0.53 -0.44 -20.14
C LEU A 246 1.26 -1.77 -20.27
N ASN A 247 2.39 -1.90 -19.58
CA ASN A 247 3.12 -3.15 -19.49
C ASN A 247 2.51 -4.07 -18.42
N PRO A 248 2.53 -5.40 -18.63
CA PRO A 248 2.01 -6.34 -17.65
C PRO A 248 2.81 -6.33 -16.34
N GLY A 249 2.10 -6.28 -15.22
CA GLY A 249 2.66 -6.35 -13.88
C GLY A 249 3.29 -5.05 -13.39
N MET A 250 3.78 -5.09 -12.15
CA MET A 250 4.46 -3.97 -11.49
C MET A 250 5.93 -4.31 -11.25
N ILE A 251 6.81 -3.38 -11.53
CA ILE A 251 8.26 -3.50 -11.38
C ILE A 251 8.63 -3.21 -9.94
N LEU A 252 9.35 -4.12 -9.30
CA LEU A 252 9.86 -3.97 -7.93
C LEU A 252 10.86 -2.80 -7.85
N ASP A 253 10.85 -2.09 -6.73
CA ASP A 253 11.88 -1.07 -6.43
C ASP A 253 13.28 -1.70 -6.29
N GLU A 254 14.31 -0.93 -6.65
CA GLU A 254 15.71 -1.40 -6.73
C GLU A 254 16.35 -1.65 -5.35
N ASP A 255 15.82 -1.04 -4.29
CA ASP A 255 16.36 -1.13 -2.93
C ASP A 255 15.57 -2.11 -2.04
N LEU A 256 14.90 -3.09 -2.68
CA LEU A 256 14.11 -4.10 -1.99
C LEU A 256 14.51 -5.52 -2.41
N ILE A 257 14.54 -6.43 -1.44
CA ILE A 257 14.46 -7.86 -1.71
C ILE A 257 13.02 -8.29 -1.48
N LEU A 258 12.43 -8.94 -2.49
CA LEU A 258 11.10 -9.52 -2.43
C LEU A 258 11.19 -11.02 -2.16
N GLU A 259 10.36 -11.49 -1.24
CA GLU A 259 9.96 -12.88 -1.09
C GLU A 259 8.44 -12.96 -1.23
N ILE A 260 7.93 -13.98 -1.91
CA ILE A 260 6.52 -14.36 -1.88
C ILE A 260 6.45 -15.62 -1.05
N VAL A 261 5.71 -15.56 0.07
CA VAL A 261 5.73 -16.63 1.07
C VAL A 261 4.33 -17.17 1.34
N ARG A 262 4.25 -18.39 1.84
CA ARG A 262 3.00 -18.99 2.29
C ARG A 262 2.50 -18.25 3.52
N PRO A 263 1.28 -17.71 3.50
CA PRO A 263 0.69 -17.05 4.67
C PRO A 263 0.70 -17.99 5.89
N GLY A 264 1.12 -17.46 7.03
CA GLY A 264 1.19 -18.22 8.29
C GLY A 264 2.55 -18.87 8.55
N SER A 265 3.11 -19.69 7.63
CA SER A 265 4.41 -20.35 7.84
C SER A 265 5.59 -19.43 7.49
N GLY A 266 5.46 -18.58 6.49
CA GLY A 266 6.56 -17.73 6.01
C GLY A 266 7.55 -18.42 5.09
N ASP A 267 7.24 -19.65 4.64
CA ASP A 267 8.06 -20.38 3.69
C ASP A 267 7.90 -19.81 2.28
N PRO A 268 8.99 -19.62 1.51
CA PRO A 268 8.88 -19.19 0.13
C PRO A 268 8.01 -20.14 -0.70
N VAL A 269 7.18 -19.56 -1.59
CA VAL A 269 6.36 -20.34 -2.53
C VAL A 269 7.06 -20.53 -3.87
N ALA A 270 6.53 -21.41 -4.73
CA ALA A 270 7.05 -21.59 -6.08
C ALA A 270 6.85 -20.33 -6.95
N ALA A 271 7.69 -20.16 -7.97
CA ALA A 271 7.56 -19.03 -8.91
C ALA A 271 6.16 -19.00 -9.54
N GLY A 272 5.52 -17.82 -9.53
CA GLY A 272 4.18 -17.61 -10.06
C GLY A 272 3.01 -18.04 -9.15
N GLU A 273 3.30 -18.74 -8.04
CA GLU A 273 2.31 -19.06 -6.99
C GLU A 273 1.96 -17.78 -6.20
N VAL A 274 0.71 -17.66 -5.79
CA VAL A 274 0.23 -16.54 -4.97
C VAL A 274 0.63 -16.76 -3.51
N GLY A 275 1.20 -15.73 -2.89
CA GLY A 275 1.56 -15.74 -1.47
C GLY A 275 1.62 -14.34 -0.87
N GLU A 276 1.97 -14.27 0.40
CA GLU A 276 2.15 -13.01 1.13
C GLU A 276 3.43 -12.30 0.68
N VAL A 277 3.31 -11.01 0.41
CA VAL A 277 4.45 -10.15 0.05
C VAL A 277 5.28 -9.88 1.30
N VAL A 278 6.51 -10.33 1.28
CA VAL A 278 7.53 -10.08 2.32
C VAL A 278 8.68 -9.30 1.71
N LEU A 279 9.11 -8.25 2.39
CA LEU A 279 10.10 -7.32 1.89
C LEU A 279 11.27 -7.17 2.86
N THR A 280 12.48 -7.09 2.31
CA THR A 280 13.66 -6.61 3.04
C THR A 280 14.09 -5.30 2.40
N SER A 281 14.08 -4.20 3.18
CA SER A 281 14.37 -2.84 2.73
C SER A 281 15.76 -2.41 3.18
N PHE A 282 16.55 -1.86 2.26
CA PHE A 282 17.88 -1.32 2.53
C PHE A 282 17.86 0.13 3.07
N ASN A 283 16.73 0.56 3.64
CA ASN A 283 16.64 1.89 4.24
C ASN A 283 17.64 2.03 5.40
N PRO A 284 18.51 3.05 5.39
CA PRO A 284 19.54 3.19 6.42
C PRO A 284 19.01 3.64 7.78
N ASP A 285 17.89 4.35 7.84
CA ASP A 285 17.31 4.92 9.06
C ASP A 285 16.32 3.98 9.74
N TYR A 286 15.59 3.21 8.92
CA TYR A 286 14.54 2.31 9.35
C TYR A 286 14.55 1.04 8.48
N PRO A 287 15.55 0.16 8.65
CA PRO A 287 15.61 -1.09 7.91
C PRO A 287 14.44 -1.99 8.32
N LEU A 288 13.81 -2.60 7.33
CA LEU A 288 12.81 -3.64 7.54
C LEU A 288 13.35 -4.96 7.00
N ILE A 289 13.39 -5.98 7.84
CA ILE A 289 13.96 -7.29 7.49
C ILE A 289 12.84 -8.31 7.52
N ARG A 290 12.64 -9.00 6.38
CA ARG A 290 11.55 -9.95 6.18
C ARG A 290 10.21 -9.42 6.68
N PHE A 291 9.87 -8.21 6.25
CA PHE A 291 8.66 -7.52 6.66
C PHE A 291 7.46 -8.01 5.86
N ALA A 292 6.57 -8.73 6.52
CA ALA A 292 5.34 -9.25 5.94
C ALA A 292 4.27 -8.15 5.93
N THR A 293 3.86 -7.75 4.72
CA THR A 293 2.95 -6.62 4.51
C THR A 293 1.49 -6.93 4.81
N GLY A 294 1.13 -8.22 4.83
CA GLY A 294 -0.25 -8.68 4.88
C GLY A 294 -0.96 -8.63 3.52
N ASP A 295 -0.27 -8.26 2.44
CA ASP A 295 -0.81 -8.24 1.08
C ASP A 295 -0.41 -9.49 0.32
N LEU A 296 -1.27 -9.94 -0.60
CA LEU A 296 -1.00 -11.05 -1.51
C LEU A 296 -0.54 -10.55 -2.87
N SER A 297 0.43 -11.26 -3.45
CA SER A 297 0.84 -11.11 -4.85
C SER A 297 1.47 -12.41 -5.37
N ALA A 298 1.93 -12.38 -6.61
CA ALA A 298 2.72 -13.44 -7.21
C ALA A 298 3.79 -12.82 -8.11
N VAL A 299 4.92 -13.48 -8.25
CA VAL A 299 5.94 -13.10 -9.24
C VAL A 299 5.37 -13.26 -10.65
N LEU A 300 5.60 -12.27 -11.48
CA LEU A 300 5.32 -12.32 -12.91
C LEU A 300 6.63 -12.55 -13.66
N GLU A 301 6.76 -13.70 -14.30
CA GLU A 301 7.95 -14.07 -15.03
C GLU A 301 8.21 -13.22 -16.28
N GLY A 302 9.44 -13.21 -16.74
CA GLY A 302 9.88 -12.53 -17.95
C GLY A 302 10.30 -11.08 -17.74
N VAL A 303 10.84 -10.46 -18.77
CA VAL A 303 11.39 -9.08 -18.76
C VAL A 303 10.28 -8.08 -19.04
N SER A 304 10.38 -6.88 -18.46
CA SER A 304 9.44 -5.80 -18.79
C SER A 304 9.71 -5.26 -20.21
N PRO A 305 8.65 -5.03 -21.02
CA PRO A 305 8.82 -4.43 -22.35
C PRO A 305 9.47 -3.04 -22.34
N CYS A 306 9.42 -2.30 -21.23
CA CYS A 306 10.05 -0.99 -21.09
C CYS A 306 11.57 -1.04 -20.88
N GLY A 307 12.20 -2.22 -20.91
CA GLY A 307 13.62 -2.39 -20.71
C GLY A 307 14.10 -2.38 -19.25
N ARG A 308 13.21 -2.18 -18.28
CA ARG A 308 13.52 -2.38 -16.86
C ARG A 308 13.65 -3.86 -16.55
N THR A 309 14.67 -4.23 -15.82
CA THR A 309 15.08 -5.63 -15.66
C THR A 309 14.80 -6.20 -14.28
N ASN A 310 14.22 -5.43 -13.34
CA ASN A 310 13.90 -5.93 -12.02
C ASN A 310 12.70 -6.91 -12.05
N THR A 311 12.60 -7.71 -11.01
CA THR A 311 11.45 -8.61 -10.77
C THR A 311 10.14 -7.85 -10.93
N ARG A 312 9.16 -8.49 -11.55
CA ARG A 312 7.80 -7.98 -11.63
C ARG A 312 6.88 -8.83 -10.76
N ILE A 313 5.87 -8.17 -10.21
CA ILE A 313 4.76 -8.83 -9.52
C ILE A 313 3.45 -8.58 -10.28
N LYS A 314 2.46 -9.45 -10.06
CA LYS A 314 1.13 -9.31 -10.69
C LYS A 314 0.33 -8.13 -10.16
N GLY A 315 0.84 -7.40 -9.15
CA GLY A 315 0.16 -6.34 -8.44
C GLY A 315 -0.51 -6.84 -7.16
N TRP A 316 -1.34 -5.99 -6.57
CA TRP A 316 -2.08 -6.35 -5.36
C TRP A 316 -3.20 -7.36 -5.68
N MET A 317 -3.23 -8.50 -4.99
CA MET A 317 -4.17 -9.60 -5.23
C MET A 317 -5.09 -9.88 -4.02
N GLY A 318 -5.06 -9.02 -3.01
CA GLY A 318 -5.87 -9.16 -1.81
C GLY A 318 -5.07 -9.04 -0.52
N ARG A 319 -5.71 -9.34 0.61
CA ARG A 319 -5.11 -9.31 1.96
C ARG A 319 -4.90 -10.71 2.51
N ALA A 320 -3.70 -10.96 3.03
CA ALA A 320 -3.36 -12.23 3.67
C ALA A 320 -3.99 -12.37 5.07
N ASP A 321 -4.25 -11.27 5.74
CA ASP A 321 -4.76 -11.19 7.12
C ASP A 321 -6.27 -10.88 7.21
N GLN A 322 -6.98 -10.92 6.09
CA GLN A 322 -8.40 -10.57 5.97
C GLN A 322 -8.75 -9.15 6.43
N VAL A 323 -7.77 -8.26 6.49
CA VAL A 323 -8.06 -6.84 6.73
C VAL A 323 -8.57 -6.23 5.43
N THR A 324 -9.73 -5.59 5.46
CA THR A 324 -10.27 -4.91 4.28
C THR A 324 -10.42 -3.41 4.53
N LYS A 325 -10.28 -2.62 3.47
CA LYS A 325 -10.46 -1.16 3.53
C LYS A 325 -11.86 -0.82 3.07
N VAL A 326 -12.62 -0.16 3.95
CA VAL A 326 -14.00 0.27 3.68
C VAL A 326 -14.07 1.78 3.85
N ARG A 327 -14.47 2.52 2.82
CA ARG A 327 -14.57 3.99 2.83
C ARG A 327 -13.32 4.68 3.41
N GLY A 328 -12.14 4.19 3.03
CA GLY A 328 -10.86 4.73 3.49
C GLY A 328 -10.35 4.24 4.84
N MET A 329 -11.15 3.50 5.61
CA MET A 329 -10.78 2.95 6.92
C MET A 329 -10.58 1.43 6.85
N PHE A 330 -9.58 0.92 7.59
CA PHE A 330 -9.35 -0.51 7.68
C PHE A 330 -10.29 -1.15 8.70
N VAL A 331 -10.90 -2.26 8.30
CA VAL A 331 -11.70 -3.12 9.19
C VAL A 331 -10.93 -4.41 9.41
N HIS A 332 -10.69 -4.74 10.67
CA HIS A 332 -9.89 -5.88 11.10
C HIS A 332 -10.76 -6.98 11.70
N PRO A 333 -10.39 -8.26 11.54
CA PRO A 333 -11.07 -9.38 12.20
C PRO A 333 -11.18 -9.22 13.72
N SER A 334 -10.19 -8.61 14.37
CA SER A 334 -10.20 -8.32 15.80
C SER A 334 -11.33 -7.37 16.22
N GLN A 335 -11.71 -6.42 15.36
CA GLN A 335 -12.82 -5.52 15.62
C GLN A 335 -14.16 -6.28 15.59
N LEU A 336 -14.31 -7.23 14.66
CA LEU A 336 -15.49 -8.08 14.63
C LEU A 336 -15.56 -9.01 15.83
N ALA A 337 -14.42 -9.56 16.27
CA ALA A 337 -14.36 -10.33 17.51
C ALA A 337 -14.80 -9.49 18.73
N GLU A 338 -14.46 -8.21 18.78
CA GLU A 338 -14.91 -7.29 19.84
C GLU A 338 -16.42 -7.03 19.76
N VAL A 339 -16.99 -6.87 18.57
CA VAL A 339 -18.44 -6.78 18.38
C VAL A 339 -19.13 -8.06 18.88
N LEU A 340 -18.62 -9.23 18.50
CA LEU A 340 -19.20 -10.50 18.91
C LEU A 340 -19.16 -10.73 20.42
N LYS A 341 -18.12 -10.29 21.13
CA LYS A 341 -18.06 -10.34 22.60
C LYS A 341 -19.20 -9.58 23.27
N ARG A 342 -19.68 -8.51 22.67
CA ARG A 342 -20.80 -7.73 23.20
C ARG A 342 -22.16 -8.36 22.93
N HIS A 343 -22.21 -9.35 22.00
CA HIS A 343 -23.45 -9.99 21.54
C HIS A 343 -23.35 -11.54 21.61
N PRO A 344 -23.37 -12.16 22.80
CA PRO A 344 -23.19 -13.59 22.96
C PRO A 344 -24.27 -14.44 22.29
N GLN A 345 -25.42 -13.86 21.91
CA GLN A 345 -26.47 -14.49 21.12
C GLN A 345 -26.11 -14.69 19.64
N VAL A 346 -25.03 -14.05 19.15
CA VAL A 346 -24.51 -14.26 17.80
C VAL A 346 -23.52 -15.43 17.84
N LEU A 347 -23.88 -16.53 17.18
CA LEU A 347 -23.08 -17.76 17.17
C LEU A 347 -21.85 -17.66 16.24
N LYS A 348 -22.04 -17.03 15.09
CA LYS A 348 -21.01 -16.83 14.07
C LYS A 348 -21.34 -15.55 13.28
N ALA A 349 -20.33 -14.86 12.83
CA ALA A 349 -20.54 -13.72 11.94
C ALA A 349 -19.50 -13.67 10.82
N ARG A 350 -19.90 -13.08 9.69
CA ARG A 350 -19.06 -12.76 8.56
C ARG A 350 -19.40 -11.36 8.07
N LEU A 351 -18.39 -10.51 7.98
CA LEU A 351 -18.50 -9.22 7.33
C LEU A 351 -18.27 -9.40 5.82
N VAL A 352 -19.24 -8.98 5.04
CA VAL A 352 -19.13 -8.92 3.57
C VAL A 352 -19.02 -7.46 3.16
N VAL A 353 -17.96 -7.13 2.45
CA VAL A 353 -17.78 -5.81 1.83
C VAL A 353 -18.07 -5.94 0.35
N SER A 354 -19.07 -5.21 -0.12
CA SER A 354 -19.54 -5.23 -1.50
C SER A 354 -19.71 -3.80 -2.02
N GLY A 355 -20.22 -3.64 -3.22
CA GLY A 355 -20.51 -2.35 -3.85
C GLY A 355 -19.54 -2.01 -4.99
N ALA A 356 -19.87 -0.93 -5.72
CA ALA A 356 -19.00 -0.37 -6.74
C ALA A 356 -17.93 0.53 -6.08
N MET A 357 -16.87 0.85 -6.84
CA MET A 357 -15.81 1.73 -6.38
C MET A 357 -16.37 3.06 -5.83
N ALA A 358 -15.84 3.51 -4.69
CA ALA A 358 -16.29 4.65 -3.91
C ALA A 358 -17.71 4.53 -3.30
N SER A 359 -18.37 3.38 -3.43
CA SER A 359 -19.69 3.10 -2.85
C SER A 359 -19.68 1.81 -2.04
N ASP A 360 -18.68 1.65 -1.18
CA ASP A 360 -18.54 0.48 -0.33
C ASP A 360 -19.78 0.27 0.54
N VAL A 361 -20.36 -0.92 0.47
CA VAL A 361 -21.41 -1.42 1.34
C VAL A 361 -20.81 -2.46 2.28
N MET A 362 -21.03 -2.28 3.57
CA MET A 362 -20.55 -3.16 4.62
C MET A 362 -21.73 -3.85 5.26
N THR A 363 -21.83 -5.17 5.10
CA THR A 363 -22.93 -5.99 5.65
C THR A 363 -22.37 -7.07 6.57
N LEU A 364 -22.76 -7.04 7.84
CA LEU A 364 -22.40 -8.08 8.82
C LEU A 364 -23.51 -9.14 8.87
N HIS A 365 -23.23 -10.32 8.36
CA HIS A 365 -24.10 -11.47 8.46
C HIS A 365 -23.87 -12.14 9.82
N CYS A 366 -24.93 -12.31 10.63
CA CYS A 366 -24.87 -12.87 11.97
C CYS A 366 -25.75 -14.11 12.09
N GLU A 367 -25.16 -15.27 12.34
CA GLU A 367 -25.90 -16.47 12.67
C GLU A 367 -26.48 -16.35 14.09
N THR A 368 -27.80 -16.49 14.22
CA THR A 368 -28.50 -16.43 15.50
C THR A 368 -29.59 -17.48 15.54
N GLN A 369 -29.90 -17.99 16.75
CA GLN A 369 -30.99 -18.93 16.97
C GLN A 369 -32.21 -18.21 17.53
N GLY A 370 -33.11 -17.76 16.65
CA GLY A 370 -34.38 -17.15 17.07
C GLY A 370 -34.24 -15.75 17.72
N ALA A 371 -33.17 -15.01 17.40
CA ALA A 371 -32.98 -13.68 17.97
C ALA A 371 -34.03 -12.68 17.42
N PRO A 372 -34.56 -11.77 18.26
CA PRO A 372 -35.47 -10.74 17.81
C PRO A 372 -34.78 -9.73 16.87
N ALA A 373 -35.55 -9.05 15.99
CA ALA A 373 -35.03 -8.09 15.05
C ALA A 373 -34.23 -6.94 15.70
N SER A 374 -34.55 -6.57 16.94
CA SER A 374 -33.83 -5.55 17.71
C SER A 374 -32.33 -5.90 17.96
N VAL A 375 -31.97 -7.17 17.86
CA VAL A 375 -30.55 -7.59 17.95
C VAL A 375 -29.74 -7.06 16.76
N ALA A 376 -30.32 -6.99 15.57
CA ALA A 376 -29.63 -6.43 14.40
C ALA A 376 -29.25 -4.95 14.61
N GLU A 377 -30.13 -4.16 15.20
CA GLU A 377 -29.87 -2.74 15.50
C GLU A 377 -28.76 -2.59 16.55
N GLN A 378 -28.82 -3.40 17.63
CA GLN A 378 -27.79 -3.39 18.68
C GLN A 378 -26.40 -3.79 18.14
N VAL A 379 -26.35 -4.80 17.28
CA VAL A 379 -25.12 -5.25 16.63
C VAL A 379 -24.61 -4.15 15.66
N ALA A 380 -25.50 -3.49 14.91
CA ALA A 380 -25.14 -2.40 14.02
C ALA A 380 -24.55 -1.19 14.78
N ASP A 381 -25.10 -0.87 15.93
CA ASP A 381 -24.56 0.18 16.80
C ASP A 381 -23.18 -0.20 17.35
N SER A 382 -23.00 -1.43 17.80
CA SER A 382 -21.69 -1.95 18.24
C SER A 382 -20.68 -1.98 17.09
N LEU A 383 -21.09 -2.40 15.89
CA LEU A 383 -20.25 -2.39 14.70
C LEU A 383 -19.76 -0.97 14.37
N ARG A 384 -20.68 0.01 14.39
CA ARG A 384 -20.36 1.43 14.19
C ARG A 384 -19.42 1.96 15.26
N ASP A 385 -19.67 1.60 16.52
CA ASP A 385 -18.86 2.05 17.65
C ASP A 385 -17.41 1.54 17.56
N VAL A 386 -17.24 0.27 17.20
CA VAL A 386 -15.92 -0.38 17.12
C VAL A 386 -15.16 -0.02 15.84
N THR A 387 -15.85 -0.03 14.69
CA THR A 387 -15.20 0.21 13.38
C THR A 387 -15.19 1.68 12.95
N LYS A 388 -15.99 2.53 13.57
CA LYS A 388 -16.31 3.91 13.19
C LYS A 388 -16.99 4.03 11.81
N LEU A 389 -17.49 2.90 11.30
CA LEU A 389 -18.19 2.82 10.02
C LEU A 389 -19.64 2.35 10.22
N ARG A 390 -20.55 2.90 9.41
CA ARG A 390 -21.91 2.39 9.33
C ARG A 390 -21.96 1.16 8.42
N GLY A 391 -22.55 0.07 8.91
CA GLY A 391 -22.80 -1.15 8.17
C GLY A 391 -24.22 -1.65 8.43
N GLU A 392 -24.71 -2.47 7.53
CA GLU A 392 -25.95 -3.22 7.70
C GLU A 392 -25.69 -4.50 8.49
N VAL A 393 -26.70 -5.00 9.20
CA VAL A 393 -26.64 -6.28 9.90
C VAL A 393 -27.79 -7.16 9.44
N LEU A 394 -27.47 -8.36 8.99
CA LEU A 394 -28.42 -9.37 8.58
C LEU A 394 -28.35 -10.56 9.54
N LEU A 395 -29.47 -10.85 10.20
CA LEU A 395 -29.60 -12.06 10.99
C LEU A 395 -29.92 -13.23 10.07
N VAL A 396 -29.12 -14.29 10.16
CA VAL A 396 -29.24 -15.48 9.31
C VAL A 396 -29.36 -16.76 10.19
N ALA A 397 -29.83 -17.83 9.61
CA ALA A 397 -29.99 -19.09 10.31
C ALA A 397 -28.63 -19.70 10.71
N PRO A 398 -28.54 -20.44 11.83
CA PRO A 398 -27.33 -21.15 12.19
C PRO A 398 -26.86 -22.11 11.07
N GLY A 399 -25.57 -22.13 10.79
CA GLY A 399 -24.95 -22.96 9.74
C GLY A 399 -25.10 -22.46 8.32
N SER A 400 -25.65 -21.25 8.10
CA SER A 400 -25.79 -20.67 6.77
C SER A 400 -24.50 -20.01 6.24
N LEU A 401 -23.58 -19.63 7.13
CA LEU A 401 -22.29 -19.06 6.74
C LEU A 401 -21.26 -20.15 6.42
N PRO A 402 -20.49 -20.00 5.32
CA PRO A 402 -19.44 -20.95 4.97
C PRO A 402 -18.46 -21.21 6.10
N ASN A 403 -17.99 -22.45 6.23
CA ASN A 403 -17.00 -22.82 7.25
C ASN A 403 -15.57 -22.87 6.66
N ASP A 404 -15.16 -21.75 6.05
CA ASP A 404 -13.89 -21.59 5.35
C ASP A 404 -12.85 -20.75 6.13
N GLY A 405 -13.14 -20.45 7.41
CA GLY A 405 -12.27 -19.65 8.28
C GLY A 405 -12.25 -18.16 7.97
N LYS A 406 -13.00 -17.68 6.98
CA LYS A 406 -13.05 -16.25 6.65
C LYS A 406 -14.04 -15.52 7.56
N VAL A 407 -13.55 -14.51 8.25
CA VAL A 407 -14.34 -13.59 9.09
C VAL A 407 -14.73 -12.33 8.30
N ILE A 408 -13.87 -11.91 7.38
CA ILE A 408 -14.14 -10.80 6.45
C ILE A 408 -14.00 -11.31 5.02
N GLU A 409 -14.96 -10.97 4.19
CA GLU A 409 -14.98 -11.27 2.76
C GLU A 409 -15.08 -9.96 1.98
N ASP A 410 -14.09 -9.70 1.14
CA ASP A 410 -14.15 -8.62 0.16
C ASP A 410 -14.76 -9.18 -1.13
N ALA A 411 -16.06 -8.92 -1.32
CA ALA A 411 -16.85 -9.37 -2.45
C ALA A 411 -16.97 -8.31 -3.57
N ARG A 412 -16.20 -7.21 -3.47
CA ARG A 412 -16.18 -6.18 -4.52
C ARG A 412 -15.60 -6.78 -5.79
N LYS A 413 -16.32 -6.58 -6.88
CA LYS A 413 -15.82 -6.96 -8.21
C LYS A 413 -15.04 -5.79 -8.77
N TYR A 414 -13.77 -6.00 -8.99
CA TYR A 414 -12.86 -5.07 -9.66
C TYR A 414 -12.75 -5.47 -11.15
N GLU A 415 -13.92 -5.46 -11.83
CA GLU A 415 -13.98 -5.70 -13.28
C GLU A 415 -13.71 -4.43 -14.08
#